data_bf033b3d20d599a30f6763437b3661f1
#
_entry.id   bf033b3d20d599a30f6763437b3661f1
#
_cell.length_a   1.000
_cell.length_b   1.000
_cell.length_c   1.000
_cell.angle_alpha   90.00
_cell.angle_beta   90.00
_cell.angle_gamma   90.00
#
_symmetry.space_group_name_H-M   'P 1'
#
loop_
_entity.id
_entity.type
_entity.pdbx_description
1 polymer ?
#
loop_
_entity_poly.entity_id
_entity_poly.type
_entity_poly.pdbx_seq_one_letter_code
_entity_poly.pdbx_strand_id
1 'polypeptide(L)'
;VGYTGIEPWIREIDQYERDGGSLKDLRKRIEDAGLQVESAIGFAQWIVDDDKQRADALEHARRDMDKVRRLGGKRIAAPPAGATRQENLDLFAAADRYRALLEVGSRIGVTPQAEVWGFSKTLSRLGETVFVAIESGHPDACVLPDIYHIYKGGSDFTGLDLLSGPAIHCFHVNDYPAKPPRTTITDADRVYPGDGIAPVARVLKRIAAKR
;
A
#
# COMPACT_ATOMS: atom_id res chain seq x y z
N VAL A 1 17.16 -10.56 14.07
CA VAL A 1 17.24 -9.12 13.78
C VAL A 1 16.10 -8.31 14.41
N GLY A 2 15.16 -8.97 15.15
CA GLY A 2 14.12 -8.28 15.93
C GLY A 2 12.85 -7.88 15.17
N TYR A 3 12.67 -8.34 13.94
CA TYR A 3 11.39 -8.19 13.24
C TYR A 3 10.32 -9.09 13.85
N THR A 4 9.09 -8.60 13.95
CA THR A 4 7.92 -9.33 14.46
C THR A 4 6.84 -9.51 13.41
N GLY A 5 6.97 -8.84 12.27
CA GLY A 5 6.02 -8.90 11.17
C GLY A 5 6.70 -8.99 9.82
N ILE A 6 5.92 -9.44 8.83
CA ILE A 6 6.32 -9.48 7.42
C ILE A 6 5.20 -8.91 6.54
N GLU A 7 5.58 -8.46 5.37
CA GLU A 7 4.69 -8.02 4.30
C GLU A 7 5.07 -8.74 3.01
N PRO A 8 4.52 -9.95 2.78
CA PRO A 8 4.86 -10.73 1.60
C PRO A 8 4.23 -10.15 0.33
N TRP A 9 4.89 -10.37 -0.80
CA TRP A 9 4.32 -10.07 -2.11
C TRP A 9 3.37 -11.19 -2.55
N ILE A 10 2.19 -10.83 -3.07
CA ILE A 10 1.23 -11.81 -3.61
C ILE A 10 1.88 -12.70 -4.67
N ARG A 11 2.69 -12.13 -5.57
CA ARG A 11 3.40 -12.92 -6.60
C ARG A 11 4.33 -13.99 -6.03
N GLU A 12 4.91 -13.76 -4.85
CA GLU A 12 5.79 -14.73 -4.19
C GLU A 12 4.97 -15.83 -3.51
N ILE A 13 3.82 -15.47 -2.93
CA ILE A 13 2.84 -16.43 -2.44
C ILE A 13 2.35 -17.32 -3.58
N ASP A 14 2.02 -16.74 -4.74
CA ASP A 14 1.61 -17.46 -5.94
C ASP A 14 2.70 -18.40 -6.45
N GLN A 15 3.94 -17.94 -6.41
CA GLN A 15 5.07 -18.78 -6.81
C GLN A 15 5.23 -19.96 -5.86
N TYR A 16 5.14 -19.73 -4.55
CA TYR A 16 5.22 -20.78 -3.55
C TYR A 16 4.13 -21.86 -3.74
N GLU A 17 2.88 -21.45 -4.06
CA GLU A 17 1.80 -22.39 -4.36
C GLU A 17 2.07 -23.16 -5.67
N ARG A 18 2.57 -22.50 -6.72
CA ARG A 18 2.94 -23.18 -7.99
C ARG A 18 4.05 -24.20 -7.81
N ASP A 19 4.96 -23.95 -6.88
CA ASP A 19 6.07 -24.88 -6.55
C ASP A 19 5.63 -26.03 -5.64
N GLY A 20 4.32 -26.19 -5.41
CA GLY A 20 3.72 -27.28 -4.63
C GLY A 20 3.56 -26.98 -3.13
N GLY A 21 3.85 -25.75 -2.69
CA GLY A 21 3.59 -25.32 -1.33
C GLY A 21 2.10 -25.10 -1.05
N SER A 22 1.72 -25.07 0.22
CA SER A 22 0.36 -24.74 0.63
C SER A 22 0.33 -23.49 1.51
N LEU A 23 -0.76 -22.70 1.42
CA LEU A 23 -0.92 -21.53 2.30
C LEU A 23 -0.96 -21.93 3.79
N LYS A 24 -1.44 -23.12 4.11
CA LYS A 24 -1.44 -23.63 5.48
C LYS A 24 -0.01 -23.83 6.01
N ASP A 25 0.85 -24.43 5.18
CA ASP A 25 2.25 -24.66 5.56
C ASP A 25 3.03 -23.33 5.59
N LEU A 26 2.77 -22.43 4.65
CA LEU A 26 3.38 -21.10 4.64
C LEU A 26 3.01 -20.32 5.91
N ARG A 27 1.73 -20.32 6.28
CA ARG A 27 1.28 -19.70 7.53
C ARG A 27 2.00 -20.29 8.74
N LYS A 28 2.06 -21.63 8.83
CA LYS A 28 2.78 -22.27 9.93
C LYS A 28 4.25 -21.87 9.98
N ARG A 29 4.93 -21.79 8.84
CA ARG A 29 6.34 -21.36 8.79
C ARG A 29 6.52 -19.92 9.26
N ILE A 30 5.59 -19.04 8.93
CA ILE A 30 5.60 -17.63 9.38
C ILE A 30 5.44 -17.60 10.93
N GLU A 31 4.47 -18.33 11.45
CA GLU A 31 4.19 -18.42 12.89
C GLU A 31 5.37 -19.06 13.67
N ASP A 32 5.95 -20.15 13.14
CA ASP A 32 7.12 -20.82 13.73
C ASP A 32 8.38 -19.88 13.76
N ALA A 33 8.46 -18.94 12.82
CA ALA A 33 9.52 -17.92 12.82
C ALA A 33 9.25 -16.77 13.81
N GLY A 34 8.14 -16.78 14.54
CA GLY A 34 7.72 -15.71 15.44
C GLY A 34 7.24 -14.47 14.73
N LEU A 35 6.80 -14.60 13.48
CA LEU A 35 6.34 -13.50 12.64
C LEU A 35 4.82 -13.53 12.46
N GLN A 36 4.24 -12.38 12.15
CA GLN A 36 2.85 -12.25 11.71
C GLN A 36 2.77 -11.48 10.39
N VAL A 37 1.73 -11.72 9.60
CA VAL A 37 1.49 -10.98 8.36
C VAL A 37 0.78 -9.67 8.71
N GLU A 38 1.51 -8.55 8.63
CA GLU A 38 0.98 -7.22 8.93
C GLU A 38 0.17 -6.65 7.77
N SER A 39 0.66 -6.85 6.55
CA SER A 39 0.05 -6.47 5.29
C SER A 39 0.59 -7.39 4.19
N ALA A 40 0.15 -7.21 2.95
CA ALA A 40 0.72 -7.85 1.77
C ALA A 40 0.84 -6.83 0.62
N ILE A 41 1.78 -7.07 -0.29
CA ILE A 41 1.94 -6.24 -1.50
C ILE A 41 1.17 -6.88 -2.65
N GLY A 42 0.12 -6.21 -3.10
CA GLY A 42 -0.72 -6.59 -4.22
C GLY A 42 -0.82 -5.48 -5.27
N PHE A 43 -1.15 -5.85 -6.52
CA PHE A 43 -1.19 -4.94 -7.65
C PHE A 43 -2.49 -5.07 -8.45
N ALA A 44 -3.61 -5.29 -7.78
CA ALA A 44 -4.91 -5.30 -8.44
C ALA A 44 -5.19 -3.93 -9.10
N GLN A 45 -5.64 -3.95 -10.35
CA GLN A 45 -5.87 -2.75 -11.16
C GLN A 45 -7.25 -2.12 -10.87
N TRP A 46 -7.53 -1.90 -9.60
CA TRP A 46 -8.84 -1.44 -9.10
C TRP A 46 -9.27 -0.05 -9.60
N ILE A 47 -8.31 0.79 -10.00
CA ILE A 47 -8.48 2.21 -10.28
C ILE A 47 -8.71 2.54 -11.76
N VAL A 48 -8.54 1.58 -12.66
CA VAL A 48 -8.62 1.79 -14.11
C VAL A 48 -10.02 2.23 -14.58
N ASP A 49 -10.08 2.99 -15.68
CA ASP A 49 -11.34 3.52 -16.23
C ASP A 49 -12.22 2.45 -16.88
N ASP A 50 -11.62 1.45 -17.51
CA ASP A 50 -12.35 0.38 -18.20
C ASP A 50 -13.13 -0.48 -17.19
N ASP A 51 -14.46 -0.51 -17.34
CA ASP A 51 -15.36 -1.20 -16.41
C ASP A 51 -15.11 -2.71 -16.37
N LYS A 52 -14.79 -3.32 -17.52
CA LYS A 52 -14.52 -4.76 -17.59
C LYS A 52 -13.21 -5.10 -16.91
N GLN A 53 -12.14 -4.36 -17.23
CA GLN A 53 -10.85 -4.55 -16.56
C GLN A 53 -10.98 -4.35 -15.04
N ARG A 54 -11.77 -3.37 -14.62
CA ARG A 54 -11.98 -3.10 -13.19
C ARG A 54 -12.76 -4.22 -12.50
N ALA A 55 -13.80 -4.78 -13.15
CA ALA A 55 -14.52 -5.93 -12.63
C ALA A 55 -13.61 -7.15 -12.48
N ASP A 56 -12.80 -7.45 -13.48
CA ASP A 56 -11.82 -8.54 -13.45
C ASP A 56 -10.77 -8.28 -12.34
N ALA A 57 -10.35 -7.01 -12.16
CA ALA A 57 -9.40 -6.61 -11.12
C ALA A 57 -9.97 -6.72 -9.70
N LEU A 58 -11.25 -6.43 -9.49
CA LEU A 58 -11.91 -6.63 -8.19
C LEU A 58 -11.99 -8.12 -7.82
N GLU A 59 -12.26 -8.99 -8.81
CA GLU A 59 -12.22 -10.44 -8.58
C GLU A 59 -10.79 -10.95 -8.32
N HIS A 60 -9.78 -10.38 -8.98
CA HIS A 60 -8.38 -10.64 -8.67
C HIS A 60 -8.05 -10.21 -7.23
N ALA A 61 -8.39 -8.97 -6.86
CA ALA A 61 -8.21 -8.47 -5.50
C ALA A 61 -8.89 -9.36 -4.46
N ARG A 62 -10.10 -9.87 -4.75
CA ARG A 62 -10.81 -10.80 -3.88
C ARG A 62 -9.99 -12.07 -3.61
N ARG A 63 -9.40 -12.65 -4.65
CA ARG A 63 -8.53 -13.84 -4.51
C ARG A 63 -7.27 -13.55 -3.72
N ASP A 64 -6.64 -12.41 -3.98
CA ASP A 64 -5.42 -11.98 -3.26
C ASP A 64 -5.72 -11.77 -1.76
N MET A 65 -6.81 -11.08 -1.45
CA MET A 65 -7.26 -10.87 -0.08
C MET A 65 -7.61 -12.18 0.64
N ASP A 66 -8.19 -13.18 -0.05
CA ASP A 66 -8.43 -14.49 0.55
C ASP A 66 -7.12 -15.20 0.92
N LYS A 67 -6.08 -15.10 0.09
CA LYS A 67 -4.74 -15.62 0.42
C LYS A 67 -4.17 -14.91 1.66
N VAL A 68 -4.24 -13.58 1.69
CA VAL A 68 -3.78 -12.78 2.85
C VAL A 68 -4.50 -13.22 4.13
N ARG A 69 -5.84 -13.34 4.08
CA ARG A 69 -6.65 -13.81 5.21
C ARG A 69 -6.24 -15.21 5.67
N ARG A 70 -6.01 -16.13 4.74
CA ARG A 70 -5.58 -17.52 5.04
C ARG A 70 -4.20 -17.55 5.67
N LEU A 71 -3.33 -16.60 5.36
CA LEU A 71 -2.03 -16.42 6.02
C LEU A 71 -2.12 -15.70 7.38
N GLY A 72 -3.32 -15.27 7.79
CA GLY A 72 -3.54 -14.54 9.05
C GLY A 72 -3.42 -13.01 8.94
N GLY A 73 -3.12 -12.50 7.74
CA GLY A 73 -3.04 -11.06 7.49
C GLY A 73 -4.42 -10.39 7.41
N LYS A 74 -4.46 -9.09 7.66
CA LYS A 74 -5.69 -8.28 7.68
C LYS A 74 -5.65 -7.09 6.72
N ARG A 75 -4.55 -6.89 5.99
CA ARG A 75 -4.33 -5.71 5.14
C ARG A 75 -3.61 -6.09 3.86
N ILE A 76 -3.83 -5.29 2.82
CA ILE A 76 -3.13 -5.42 1.54
C ILE A 76 -2.92 -4.02 0.94
N ALA A 77 -1.78 -3.78 0.32
CA ALA A 77 -1.53 -2.56 -0.43
C ALA A 77 -2.46 -2.46 -1.65
N ALA A 78 -2.96 -1.26 -1.91
CA ALA A 78 -3.82 -0.93 -3.05
C ALA A 78 -3.23 0.28 -3.82
N PRO A 79 -2.10 0.10 -4.51
CA PRO A 79 -1.50 1.13 -5.32
C PRO A 79 -2.35 1.46 -6.57
N PRO A 80 -2.09 2.57 -7.28
CA PRO A 80 -2.78 2.94 -8.52
C PRO A 80 -2.29 2.09 -9.72
N ALA A 81 -2.26 0.76 -9.54
CA ALA A 81 -1.84 -0.19 -10.56
C ALA A 81 -2.76 -0.11 -11.80
N GLY A 82 -2.16 -0.15 -12.98
CA GLY A 82 -2.86 -0.01 -14.26
C GLY A 82 -3.13 1.45 -14.68
N ALA A 83 -3.07 2.42 -13.75
CA ALA A 83 -3.29 3.85 -14.04
C ALA A 83 -2.04 4.74 -13.83
N THR A 84 -0.86 4.14 -13.65
CA THR A 84 0.38 4.87 -13.33
C THR A 84 0.81 5.89 -14.40
N ARG A 85 0.37 5.72 -15.64
CA ARG A 85 0.65 6.64 -16.77
C ARG A 85 -0.56 7.51 -17.13
N GLN A 86 -1.69 7.31 -16.49
CA GLN A 86 -2.91 8.05 -16.78
C GLN A 86 -2.81 9.45 -16.16
N GLU A 87 -2.90 10.47 -17.00
CA GLU A 87 -2.99 11.87 -16.58
C GLU A 87 -4.46 12.25 -16.36
N ASN A 88 -4.71 13.18 -15.45
CA ASN A 88 -6.03 13.77 -15.20
C ASN A 88 -7.12 12.73 -14.83
N LEU A 89 -6.77 11.69 -14.07
CA LEU A 89 -7.77 10.79 -13.53
C LEU A 89 -8.74 11.59 -12.64
N ASP A 90 -10.04 11.37 -12.83
CA ASP A 90 -11.05 11.91 -11.94
C ASP A 90 -10.91 11.27 -10.55
N LEU A 91 -10.57 12.09 -9.54
CA LEU A 91 -10.35 11.60 -8.18
C LEU A 91 -11.66 11.20 -7.49
N PHE A 92 -12.83 11.74 -7.88
CA PHE A 92 -14.11 11.27 -7.38
C PHE A 92 -14.45 9.88 -7.94
N ALA A 93 -14.22 9.67 -9.23
CA ALA A 93 -14.34 8.33 -9.82
C ALA A 93 -13.37 7.34 -9.18
N ALA A 94 -12.13 7.77 -8.85
CA ALA A 94 -11.18 6.95 -8.11
C ALA A 94 -11.68 6.61 -6.69
N ALA A 95 -12.35 7.53 -6.02
CA ALA A 95 -12.94 7.33 -4.70
C ALA A 95 -14.07 6.29 -4.73
N ASP A 96 -14.96 6.35 -5.72
CA ASP A 96 -16.02 5.35 -5.93
C ASP A 96 -15.41 3.95 -6.18
N ARG A 97 -14.34 3.88 -6.96
CA ARG A 97 -13.63 2.63 -7.26
C ARG A 97 -12.92 2.08 -6.01
N TYR A 98 -12.34 2.96 -5.20
CA TYR A 98 -11.73 2.56 -3.93
C TYR A 98 -12.78 2.06 -2.94
N ARG A 99 -13.97 2.70 -2.89
CA ARG A 99 -15.11 2.21 -2.13
C ARG A 99 -15.49 0.78 -2.53
N ALA A 100 -15.62 0.52 -3.83
CA ALA A 100 -15.94 -0.82 -4.32
C ALA A 100 -14.89 -1.86 -3.92
N LEU A 101 -13.60 -1.49 -3.93
CA LEU A 101 -12.50 -2.35 -3.46
C LEU A 101 -12.60 -2.60 -1.94
N LEU A 102 -12.91 -1.58 -1.14
CA LEU A 102 -13.11 -1.69 0.31
C LEU A 102 -14.29 -2.61 0.64
N GLU A 103 -15.38 -2.54 -0.12
CA GLU A 103 -16.52 -3.45 0.05
C GLU A 103 -16.14 -4.92 -0.22
N VAL A 104 -15.26 -5.19 -1.19
CA VAL A 104 -14.68 -6.53 -1.40
C VAL A 104 -13.86 -6.94 -0.18
N GLY A 105 -13.02 -6.05 0.33
CA GLY A 105 -12.19 -6.28 1.49
C GLY A 105 -12.99 -6.59 2.76
N SER A 106 -14.05 -5.82 3.02
CA SER A 106 -14.91 -6.00 4.20
C SER A 106 -15.59 -7.37 4.23
N ARG A 107 -16.01 -7.89 3.05
CA ARG A 107 -16.60 -9.25 2.95
C ARG A 107 -15.61 -10.36 3.29
N ILE A 108 -14.31 -10.11 3.09
CA ILE A 108 -13.24 -11.09 3.31
C ILE A 108 -12.59 -10.89 4.69
N GLY A 109 -12.65 -9.69 5.25
CA GLY A 109 -11.95 -9.31 6.47
C GLY A 109 -10.50 -8.90 6.25
N VAL A 110 -10.20 -8.32 5.07
CA VAL A 110 -8.88 -7.77 4.70
C VAL A 110 -9.06 -6.37 4.13
N THR A 111 -8.45 -5.39 4.75
CA THR A 111 -8.58 -3.98 4.35
C THR A 111 -7.53 -3.63 3.28
N PRO A 112 -7.95 -3.24 2.06
CA PRO A 112 -7.05 -2.66 1.07
C PRO A 112 -6.70 -1.23 1.49
N GLN A 113 -5.41 -0.89 1.49
CA GLN A 113 -4.90 0.41 1.89
C GLN A 113 -4.50 1.21 0.65
N ALA A 114 -5.15 2.37 0.39
CA ALA A 114 -4.80 3.21 -0.73
C ALA A 114 -3.34 3.69 -0.61
N GLU A 115 -2.50 3.34 -1.58
CA GLU A 115 -1.06 3.58 -1.53
C GLU A 115 -0.66 4.81 -2.34
N VAL A 116 0.23 5.62 -1.77
CA VAL A 116 0.86 6.75 -2.47
C VAL A 116 1.99 6.22 -3.36
N TRP A 117 1.92 6.45 -4.68
CA TRP A 117 2.99 6.07 -5.62
C TRP A 117 3.62 7.29 -6.31
N GLY A 118 4.68 7.83 -5.75
CA GLY A 118 5.28 9.10 -6.15
C GLY A 118 5.80 9.18 -7.59
N PHE A 119 6.01 8.06 -8.28
CA PHE A 119 6.39 8.01 -9.70
C PHE A 119 5.17 7.94 -10.63
N SER A 120 3.99 7.63 -10.11
CA SER A 120 2.75 7.56 -10.87
C SER A 120 2.27 8.95 -11.30
N LYS A 121 1.46 9.01 -12.36
CA LYS A 121 0.71 10.22 -12.74
C LYS A 121 -0.59 10.37 -11.93
N THR A 122 -1.03 9.31 -11.31
CA THR A 122 -2.23 9.22 -10.47
C THR A 122 -1.85 8.75 -9.07
N LEU A 123 -2.44 9.34 -8.03
CA LEU A 123 -2.13 9.11 -6.62
C LEU A 123 -0.63 9.25 -6.32
N SER A 124 0.02 10.18 -7.00
CA SER A 124 1.43 10.50 -6.80
C SER A 124 1.68 11.31 -5.53
N ARG A 125 0.68 12.04 -5.08
CA ARG A 125 0.77 12.92 -3.93
C ARG A 125 -0.07 12.40 -2.77
N LEU A 126 0.44 12.64 -1.55
CA LEU A 126 -0.29 12.26 -0.33
C LEU A 126 -1.71 12.83 -0.31
N GLY A 127 -1.89 14.09 -0.70
CA GLY A 127 -3.20 14.73 -0.71
C GLY A 127 -4.20 14.10 -1.68
N GLU A 128 -3.77 13.59 -2.84
CA GLU A 128 -4.64 12.87 -3.79
C GLU A 128 -5.13 11.55 -3.19
N THR A 129 -4.23 10.80 -2.58
CA THR A 129 -4.57 9.52 -1.96
C THR A 129 -5.49 9.71 -0.75
N VAL A 130 -5.24 10.73 0.06
CA VAL A 130 -6.10 11.09 1.19
C VAL A 130 -7.48 11.54 0.72
N PHE A 131 -7.55 12.34 -0.36
CA PHE A 131 -8.82 12.72 -0.97
C PHE A 131 -9.65 11.50 -1.38
N VAL A 132 -9.04 10.56 -2.10
CA VAL A 132 -9.69 9.31 -2.53
C VAL A 132 -10.19 8.50 -1.33
N ALA A 133 -9.40 8.42 -0.27
CA ALA A 133 -9.82 7.71 0.95
C ALA A 133 -11.02 8.41 1.63
N ILE A 134 -11.00 9.74 1.77
CA ILE A 134 -12.09 10.52 2.37
C ILE A 134 -13.36 10.41 1.54
N GLU A 135 -13.28 10.69 0.22
CA GLU A 135 -14.44 10.73 -0.66
C GLU A 135 -15.02 9.33 -0.95
N SER A 136 -14.29 8.25 -0.68
CA SER A 136 -14.87 6.91 -0.73
C SER A 136 -16.03 6.74 0.26
N GLY A 137 -16.07 7.50 1.35
CA GLY A 137 -17.10 7.45 2.38
C GLY A 137 -17.23 6.09 3.07
N HIS A 138 -16.20 5.23 2.99
CA HIS A 138 -16.22 3.90 3.57
C HIS A 138 -15.57 3.91 4.97
N PRO A 139 -16.14 3.25 5.99
CA PRO A 139 -15.60 3.29 7.36
C PRO A 139 -14.20 2.70 7.50
N ASP A 140 -13.82 1.74 6.64
CA ASP A 140 -12.49 1.12 6.64
C ASP A 140 -11.48 1.85 5.73
N ALA A 141 -11.84 3.05 5.21
CA ALA A 141 -10.95 3.80 4.34
C ALA A 141 -9.69 4.22 5.08
N CYS A 142 -8.54 3.92 4.47
CA CYS A 142 -7.24 4.21 5.03
C CYS A 142 -6.20 4.42 3.92
N VAL A 143 -5.05 4.93 4.30
CA VAL A 143 -3.93 5.18 3.38
C VAL A 143 -2.69 4.40 3.81
N LEU A 144 -1.87 4.04 2.83
CA LEU A 144 -0.55 3.46 3.01
C LEU A 144 0.51 4.47 2.54
N PRO A 145 1.01 5.33 3.44
CA PRO A 145 2.06 6.27 3.10
C PRO A 145 3.42 5.58 3.08
N ASP A 146 4.31 6.09 2.25
CA ASP A 146 5.70 5.67 2.10
C ASP A 146 6.60 6.89 2.06
N ILE A 147 7.71 6.88 2.81
CA ILE A 147 8.63 8.03 2.88
C ILE A 147 9.18 8.38 1.50
N TYR A 148 9.64 7.38 0.75
CA TYR A 148 10.19 7.62 -0.58
C TYR A 148 9.12 8.14 -1.55
N HIS A 149 7.94 7.53 -1.55
CA HIS A 149 6.87 7.94 -2.47
C HIS A 149 6.30 9.33 -2.14
N ILE A 150 6.19 9.71 -0.88
CA ILE A 150 5.83 11.09 -0.48
C ILE A 150 6.85 12.08 -1.03
N TYR A 151 8.15 11.79 -0.88
CA TYR A 151 9.23 12.62 -1.43
C TYR A 151 9.18 12.65 -2.96
N LYS A 152 9.15 11.48 -3.61
CA LYS A 152 9.15 11.36 -5.08
C LYS A 152 7.98 12.09 -5.71
N GLY A 153 6.78 12.00 -5.15
CA GLY A 153 5.57 12.70 -5.58
C GLY A 153 5.57 14.20 -5.26
N GLY A 154 6.48 14.67 -4.41
CA GLY A 154 6.63 16.09 -4.07
C GLY A 154 5.64 16.62 -3.04
N SER A 155 5.08 15.73 -2.20
CA SER A 155 4.33 16.14 -1.01
C SER A 155 5.28 16.46 0.15
N ASP A 156 4.87 17.40 1.00
CA ASP A 156 5.55 17.66 2.27
C ASP A 156 5.11 16.64 3.33
N PHE A 157 6.04 16.21 4.20
CA PHE A 157 5.74 15.31 5.30
C PHE A 157 4.82 15.91 6.38
N THR A 158 4.68 17.24 6.42
CA THR A 158 3.71 17.89 7.32
C THR A 158 2.27 17.52 7.00
N GLY A 159 1.96 17.10 5.77
CA GLY A 159 0.66 16.55 5.40
C GLY A 159 0.24 15.34 6.25
N LEU A 160 1.20 14.58 6.77
CA LEU A 160 0.91 13.49 7.70
C LEU A 160 0.27 13.96 9.01
N ASP A 161 0.47 15.21 9.43
CA ASP A 161 -0.11 15.75 10.67
C ASP A 161 -1.63 15.88 10.60
N LEU A 162 -2.19 15.99 9.39
CA LEU A 162 -3.63 16.07 9.16
C LEU A 162 -4.34 14.72 9.26
N LEU A 163 -3.60 13.60 9.25
CA LEU A 163 -4.18 12.26 9.31
C LEU A 163 -4.35 11.80 10.75
N SER A 164 -5.44 11.10 11.03
CA SER A 164 -5.63 10.40 12.30
C SER A 164 -4.86 9.08 12.35
N GLY A 165 -4.62 8.54 13.55
CA GLY A 165 -3.98 7.22 13.71
C GLY A 165 -4.73 6.09 12.99
N PRO A 166 -6.07 6.00 13.13
CA PRO A 166 -6.87 5.00 12.43
C PRO A 166 -6.81 5.08 10.88
N ALA A 167 -6.41 6.23 10.31
CA ALA A 167 -6.25 6.37 8.87
C ALA A 167 -4.95 5.72 8.33
N ILE A 168 -4.04 5.31 9.21
CA ILE A 168 -2.73 4.74 8.84
C ILE A 168 -2.52 3.44 9.61
N HIS A 169 -2.66 2.31 8.96
CA HIS A 169 -2.40 1.00 9.58
C HIS A 169 -0.95 0.55 9.38
N CYS A 170 -0.42 0.69 8.17
CA CYS A 170 0.95 0.43 7.81
C CYS A 170 1.62 1.71 7.31
N PHE A 171 2.93 1.78 7.44
CA PHE A 171 3.73 2.90 6.98
C PHE A 171 5.05 2.36 6.43
N HIS A 172 5.30 2.59 5.13
CA HIS A 172 6.54 2.13 4.51
C HIS A 172 7.68 3.08 4.81
N VAL A 173 8.74 2.54 5.39
CA VAL A 173 9.92 3.29 5.79
C VAL A 173 11.07 2.94 4.85
N ASN A 174 11.32 3.83 3.91
CA ASN A 174 12.49 3.81 3.03
C ASN A 174 13.29 5.09 3.22
N ASP A 175 14.52 5.11 2.76
CA ASP A 175 15.32 6.32 2.67
C ASP A 175 15.79 6.52 1.23
N TYR A 176 16.29 7.69 0.91
CA TYR A 176 16.75 8.05 -0.42
C TYR A 176 17.99 8.94 -0.35
N PRO A 177 18.94 8.79 -1.30
CA PRO A 177 20.15 9.59 -1.35
C PRO A 177 19.87 11.02 -1.84
N ALA A 178 20.82 11.93 -1.61
CA ALA A 178 20.75 13.27 -2.16
C ALA A 178 20.87 13.33 -3.70
N LYS A 179 21.42 12.29 -4.29
CA LYS A 179 21.56 12.10 -5.75
C LYS A 179 21.19 10.68 -6.12
N PRO A 180 20.45 10.49 -7.21
CA PRO A 180 19.96 11.48 -8.17
C PRO A 180 18.87 12.39 -7.57
N PRO A 181 18.56 13.55 -8.21
CA PRO A 181 17.53 14.45 -7.70
C PRO A 181 16.13 13.84 -7.79
N ARG A 182 15.18 14.39 -7.01
CA ARG A 182 13.80 13.91 -6.90
C ARG A 182 13.11 13.64 -8.25
N THR A 183 13.40 14.41 -9.26
CA THR A 183 12.77 14.30 -10.60
C THR A 183 13.19 13.02 -11.33
N THR A 184 14.41 12.53 -11.11
CA THR A 184 14.98 11.38 -11.81
C THR A 184 15.22 10.16 -10.95
N ILE A 185 15.21 10.30 -9.62
CA ILE A 185 15.37 9.17 -8.69
C ILE A 185 14.31 8.08 -8.96
N THR A 186 14.71 6.83 -8.86
CA THR A 186 13.87 5.65 -9.07
C THR A 186 13.81 4.78 -7.81
N ASP A 187 12.94 3.79 -7.80
CA ASP A 187 12.83 2.83 -6.68
C ASP A 187 14.14 2.06 -6.43
N ALA A 188 14.95 1.85 -7.47
CA ALA A 188 16.23 1.17 -7.37
C ALA A 188 17.30 2.00 -6.62
N ASP A 189 17.09 3.32 -6.49
CA ASP A 189 18.00 4.23 -5.80
C ASP A 189 17.73 4.32 -4.29
N ARG A 190 16.68 3.65 -3.80
CA ARG A 190 16.35 3.66 -2.36
C ARG A 190 17.46 3.02 -1.55
N VAL A 191 17.66 3.55 -0.35
CA VAL A 191 18.65 3.05 0.61
C VAL A 191 17.98 2.69 1.93
N TYR A 192 18.69 2.05 2.83
CA TYR A 192 18.13 1.71 4.14
C TYR A 192 17.83 2.97 4.96
N PRO A 193 16.82 2.91 5.86
CA PRO A 193 16.49 4.02 6.75
C PRO A 193 17.70 4.47 7.57
N GLY A 194 18.10 5.73 7.40
CA GLY A 194 19.26 6.32 8.06
C GLY A 194 20.51 6.44 7.19
N ASP A 195 20.55 5.80 6.01
CA ASP A 195 21.68 5.87 5.07
C ASP A 195 21.50 6.99 4.02
N GLY A 196 20.35 7.65 4.02
CA GLY A 196 20.02 8.71 3.07
C GLY A 196 19.80 10.08 3.74
N ILE A 197 18.97 10.90 3.08
CA ILE A 197 18.66 12.26 3.51
C ILE A 197 17.21 12.44 3.99
N ALA A 198 16.39 11.39 3.97
CA ALA A 198 15.03 11.46 4.44
C ALA A 198 14.97 11.82 5.93
N PRO A 199 14.01 12.64 6.37
CA PRO A 199 13.87 12.99 7.79
C PRO A 199 13.19 11.86 8.58
N VAL A 200 13.71 10.62 8.44
CA VAL A 200 13.10 9.37 8.97
C VAL A 200 12.70 9.49 10.43
N ALA A 201 13.61 9.89 11.30
CA ALA A 201 13.34 10.01 12.74
C ALA A 201 12.21 11.03 13.04
N ARG A 202 12.16 12.15 12.29
CA ARG A 202 11.09 13.15 12.44
C ARG A 202 9.75 12.60 11.98
N VAL A 203 9.72 11.88 10.86
CA VAL A 203 8.52 11.27 10.30
C VAL A 203 7.99 10.19 11.26
N LEU A 204 8.85 9.31 11.76
CA LEU A 204 8.44 8.27 12.71
C LEU A 204 7.89 8.83 14.02
N LYS A 205 8.45 9.93 14.54
CA LYS A 205 7.89 10.64 15.70
C LYS A 205 6.48 11.17 15.42
N ARG A 206 6.21 11.70 14.22
CA ARG A 206 4.87 12.17 13.83
C ARG A 206 3.86 11.01 13.78
N ILE A 207 4.26 9.87 13.23
CA ILE A 207 3.40 8.69 13.16
C ILE A 207 3.15 8.09 14.55
N ALA A 208 4.18 7.97 15.39
CA ALA A 208 4.05 7.45 16.74
C ALA A 208 3.12 8.29 17.63
N ALA A 209 3.11 9.60 17.45
CA ALA A 209 2.24 10.51 18.20
C ALA A 209 0.73 10.36 17.88
N LYS A 210 0.37 9.57 16.87
CA LYS A 210 -1.01 9.34 16.41
C LYS A 210 -1.64 8.04 16.95
N ARG A 211 -0.87 7.24 17.64
CA ARG A 211 -1.29 5.95 18.21
C ARG A 211 -1.80 6.08 19.64
#